data_735f53c66366cabeb7fff7159c69fc12
#
_entry.id   735f53c66366cabeb7fff7159c69fc12
#
_cell.length_a   1.000
_cell.length_b   1.000
_cell.length_c   1.000
_cell.angle_alpha   90.00
_cell.angle_beta   90.00
_cell.angle_gamma   90.00
#
_symmetry.space_group_name_H-M   'P 1'
#
loop_
_entity.id
_entity.type
_entity.pdbx_description
1 polymer ?
#
loop_
_entity_poly.entity_id
_entity_poly.type
_entity_poly.pdbx_seq_one_letter_code
_entity_poly.pdbx_strand_id
1 'polypeptide(L)'
;MIQVDNLTKRYGPVTAIHDVSFSVEKGRIVGFLGPNGAGKSTTMRILSCFLPATGGTARVAGYDVFSQSLEVRRRIGYLPENAPLYPDLSVASYLDFVAEIKGVGRGERRSRVADVMERCFITDMQNRLIGKLSKGYRQRVGLAQALLGDPEVLILDEPTIGLDPRQIAEIRALIRSLAGQHTVILSTHILPEVSMVCDGIIIINHGRIVAQGTESELVQQVFPTARVEVRVARASGDVAAALRAVPGVVAVEPLASRDGAAGFLIESEHGRDVRGELVRLVTGRGWELQELHQVGMSLEEVFIRVVAGEQAAPDAVVLEEEAR
;
A
#
# COMPACT_ATOMS: atom_id res chain seq x y z
N MET A 1 -4.94 -16.37 -4.01
CA MET A 1 -5.44 -15.90 -5.32
C MET A 1 -4.31 -15.42 -6.22
N ILE A 2 -3.36 -14.70 -5.70
CA ILE A 2 -2.06 -14.41 -6.32
C ILE A 2 -1.00 -15.13 -5.51
N GLN A 3 -0.05 -15.80 -6.17
CA GLN A 3 1.09 -16.47 -5.55
C GLN A 3 2.34 -16.11 -6.35
N VAL A 4 3.37 -15.67 -5.67
CA VAL A 4 4.64 -15.25 -6.25
C VAL A 4 5.76 -15.92 -5.47
N ASP A 5 6.64 -16.66 -6.17
CA ASP A 5 7.70 -17.43 -5.57
C ASP A 5 9.05 -17.07 -6.25
N ASN A 6 9.95 -16.48 -5.47
CA ASN A 6 11.33 -16.12 -5.84
C ASN A 6 11.43 -15.34 -7.16
N LEU A 7 10.45 -14.45 -7.41
CA LEU A 7 10.33 -13.73 -8.66
C LEU A 7 11.50 -12.77 -8.86
N THR A 8 12.18 -12.89 -9.98
CA THR A 8 13.35 -12.08 -10.33
C THR A 8 13.20 -11.50 -11.73
N LYS A 9 13.55 -10.22 -11.90
CA LYS A 9 13.61 -9.56 -13.21
C LYS A 9 14.87 -8.74 -13.37
N ARG A 10 15.61 -9.04 -14.42
CA ARG A 10 16.81 -8.31 -14.83
C ARG A 10 16.59 -7.62 -16.17
N TYR A 11 17.11 -6.44 -16.32
CA TYR A 11 17.20 -5.66 -17.55
C TYR A 11 18.70 -5.42 -17.84
N GLY A 12 19.32 -6.31 -18.63
CA GLY A 12 20.76 -6.30 -18.79
C GLY A 12 21.46 -6.42 -17.43
N PRO A 13 22.33 -5.48 -17.04
CA PRO A 13 23.06 -5.52 -15.77
C PRO A 13 22.18 -5.12 -14.57
N VAL A 14 21.02 -4.46 -14.79
CA VAL A 14 20.18 -3.95 -13.72
C VAL A 14 19.17 -5.00 -13.27
N THR A 15 19.18 -5.34 -11.98
CA THR A 15 18.16 -6.19 -11.36
C THR A 15 17.06 -5.31 -10.78
N ALA A 16 15.90 -5.32 -11.41
CA ALA A 16 14.76 -4.49 -11.00
C ALA A 16 13.95 -5.10 -9.84
N ILE A 17 13.83 -6.43 -9.79
CA ILE A 17 13.29 -7.19 -8.65
C ILE A 17 14.13 -8.45 -8.47
N HIS A 18 14.33 -8.83 -7.21
CA HIS A 18 15.20 -9.92 -6.83
C HIS A 18 14.54 -10.74 -5.73
N ASP A 19 14.25 -12.01 -6.04
CA ASP A 19 13.79 -13.01 -5.07
C ASP A 19 12.52 -12.59 -4.31
N VAL A 20 11.58 -11.98 -5.04
CA VAL A 20 10.32 -11.48 -4.49
C VAL A 20 9.35 -12.63 -4.30
N SER A 21 8.86 -12.83 -3.06
CA SER A 21 7.90 -13.89 -2.72
C SER A 21 6.78 -13.35 -1.83
N PHE A 22 5.53 -13.53 -2.25
CA PHE A 22 4.34 -13.13 -1.48
C PHE A 22 3.09 -13.85 -1.97
N SER A 23 2.02 -13.77 -1.18
CA SER A 23 0.71 -14.26 -1.56
C SER A 23 -0.41 -13.27 -1.25
N VAL A 24 -1.45 -13.28 -2.07
CA VAL A 24 -2.69 -12.52 -1.85
C VAL A 24 -3.87 -13.47 -1.84
N GLU A 25 -4.61 -13.47 -0.75
CA GLU A 25 -5.81 -14.29 -0.60
C GLU A 25 -6.97 -13.76 -1.46
N LYS A 26 -7.95 -14.65 -1.73
CA LYS A 26 -9.14 -14.26 -2.50
C LYS A 26 -9.96 -13.20 -1.76
N GLY A 27 -10.43 -12.19 -2.49
CA GLY A 27 -11.30 -11.12 -1.97
C GLY A 27 -10.59 -10.05 -1.15
N ARG A 28 -9.27 -10.15 -0.95
CA ARG A 28 -8.47 -9.14 -0.22
C ARG A 28 -8.02 -8.01 -1.13
N ILE A 29 -7.85 -6.85 -0.53
CA ILE A 29 -7.19 -5.69 -1.14
C ILE A 29 -5.80 -5.56 -0.51
N VAL A 30 -4.75 -5.70 -1.31
CA VAL A 30 -3.36 -5.61 -0.84
C VAL A 30 -2.65 -4.44 -1.49
N GLY A 31 -2.04 -3.60 -0.66
CA GLY A 31 -1.19 -2.49 -1.08
C GLY A 31 0.25 -2.96 -1.31
N PHE A 32 0.81 -2.63 -2.48
CA PHE A 32 2.20 -2.88 -2.82
C PHE A 32 2.96 -1.55 -2.75
N LEU A 33 3.53 -1.27 -1.59
CA LEU A 33 4.08 0.03 -1.19
C LEU A 33 5.60 0.07 -1.39
N GLY A 34 6.12 1.18 -1.86
CA GLY A 34 7.58 1.38 -1.97
C GLY A 34 7.94 2.68 -2.66
N PRO A 35 9.18 3.13 -2.54
CA PRO A 35 9.67 4.33 -3.23
C PRO A 35 9.67 4.16 -4.75
N ASN A 36 9.90 5.26 -5.47
CA ASN A 36 10.07 5.19 -6.92
C ASN A 36 11.32 4.38 -7.27
N GLY A 37 11.19 3.50 -8.29
CA GLY A 37 12.29 2.59 -8.67
C GLY A 37 12.41 1.32 -7.83
N ALA A 38 11.59 1.13 -6.78
CA ALA A 38 11.66 -0.05 -5.91
C ALA A 38 11.24 -1.38 -6.57
N GLY A 39 10.68 -1.36 -7.79
CA GLY A 39 10.26 -2.56 -8.51
C GLY A 39 8.75 -2.78 -8.58
N LYS A 40 7.91 -1.85 -8.06
CA LYS A 40 6.45 -1.96 -8.04
C LYS A 40 5.85 -2.24 -9.41
N SER A 41 6.01 -1.32 -10.36
CA SER A 41 5.44 -1.46 -11.72
C SER A 41 6.03 -2.64 -12.48
N THR A 42 7.28 -3.02 -12.22
CA THR A 42 7.87 -4.24 -12.79
C THR A 42 7.11 -5.48 -12.32
N THR A 43 6.81 -5.58 -11.03
CA THR A 43 6.02 -6.67 -10.46
C THR A 43 4.61 -6.68 -11.04
N MET A 44 3.90 -5.53 -11.08
CA MET A 44 2.55 -5.43 -11.67
C MET A 44 2.52 -5.89 -13.13
N ARG A 45 3.53 -5.50 -13.94
CA ARG A 45 3.65 -5.91 -15.34
C ARG A 45 3.88 -7.40 -15.52
N ILE A 46 4.60 -8.06 -14.61
CA ILE A 46 4.78 -9.52 -14.66
C ILE A 46 3.47 -10.22 -14.31
N LEU A 47 2.81 -9.81 -13.22
CA LEU A 47 1.52 -10.39 -12.81
C LEU A 47 0.42 -10.23 -13.86
N SER A 48 0.44 -9.13 -14.63
CA SER A 48 -0.49 -8.89 -15.74
C SER A 48 -0.11 -9.59 -17.05
N CYS A 49 0.93 -10.43 -17.06
CA CYS A 49 1.47 -11.09 -18.25
C CYS A 49 1.94 -10.12 -19.35
N PHE A 50 2.26 -8.86 -19.00
CA PHE A 50 2.81 -7.88 -19.93
C PHE A 50 4.31 -8.07 -20.11
N LEU A 51 5.01 -8.54 -19.09
CA LEU A 51 6.46 -8.71 -19.06
C LEU A 51 6.80 -10.11 -18.52
N PRO A 52 7.69 -10.87 -19.17
CA PRO A 52 8.18 -12.14 -18.62
C PRO A 52 9.18 -11.90 -17.49
N ALA A 53 9.15 -12.75 -16.46
CA ALA A 53 10.18 -12.81 -15.44
C ALA A 53 11.50 -13.35 -16.01
N THR A 54 12.62 -13.10 -15.33
CA THR A 54 13.92 -13.72 -15.62
C THR A 54 14.12 -15.00 -14.82
N GLY A 55 13.49 -15.12 -13.65
CA GLY A 55 13.52 -16.28 -12.77
C GLY A 55 12.35 -16.24 -11.79
N GLY A 56 12.14 -17.36 -11.11
CA GLY A 56 11.00 -17.55 -10.22
C GLY A 56 9.70 -17.84 -10.95
N THR A 57 8.60 -17.91 -10.22
CA THR A 57 7.26 -18.20 -10.75
C THR A 57 6.21 -17.25 -10.17
N ALA A 58 5.13 -17.02 -10.93
CA ALA A 58 3.97 -16.30 -10.42
C ALA A 58 2.68 -16.96 -10.97
N ARG A 59 1.67 -17.04 -10.11
CA ARG A 59 0.34 -17.56 -10.45
C ARG A 59 -0.71 -16.52 -10.08
N VAL A 60 -1.68 -16.31 -10.97
CA VAL A 60 -2.81 -15.43 -10.78
C VAL A 60 -4.10 -16.18 -11.13
N ALA A 61 -5.07 -16.16 -10.23
CA ALA A 61 -6.31 -16.93 -10.34
C ALA A 61 -6.07 -18.44 -10.58
N GLY A 62 -4.97 -18.98 -10.02
CA GLY A 62 -4.58 -20.40 -10.15
C GLY A 62 -3.77 -20.73 -11.40
N TYR A 63 -3.59 -19.79 -12.34
CA TYR A 63 -2.88 -19.99 -13.61
C TYR A 63 -1.50 -19.35 -13.59
N ASP A 64 -0.53 -20.04 -14.19
CA ASP A 64 0.84 -19.53 -14.32
C ASP A 64 0.92 -18.39 -15.34
N VAL A 65 1.54 -17.27 -14.95
CA VAL A 65 1.57 -16.02 -15.76
C VAL A 65 2.36 -16.16 -17.06
N PHE A 66 3.25 -17.14 -17.16
CA PHE A 66 4.06 -17.36 -18.35
C PHE A 66 3.43 -18.41 -19.28
N SER A 67 3.25 -19.64 -18.79
CA SER A 67 2.77 -20.76 -19.61
C SER A 67 1.28 -20.73 -19.90
N GLN A 68 0.47 -20.07 -19.04
CA GLN A 68 -0.98 -19.97 -19.13
C GLN A 68 -1.46 -18.52 -19.22
N SER A 69 -0.69 -17.65 -19.87
CA SER A 69 -0.93 -16.21 -19.90
C SER A 69 -2.29 -15.79 -20.45
N LEU A 70 -2.88 -16.54 -21.38
CA LEU A 70 -4.22 -16.25 -21.89
C LEU A 70 -5.30 -16.48 -20.84
N GLU A 71 -5.17 -17.52 -20.01
CA GLU A 71 -6.10 -17.82 -18.94
C GLU A 71 -6.02 -16.77 -17.84
N VAL A 72 -4.81 -16.29 -17.53
CA VAL A 72 -4.61 -15.16 -16.61
C VAL A 72 -5.28 -13.90 -17.16
N ARG A 73 -4.99 -13.52 -18.41
CA ARG A 73 -5.52 -12.28 -19.03
C ARG A 73 -7.05 -12.24 -19.12
N ARG A 74 -7.71 -13.40 -19.21
CA ARG A 74 -9.18 -13.48 -19.18
C ARG A 74 -9.78 -13.16 -17.81
N ARG A 75 -9.00 -13.38 -16.74
CA ARG A 75 -9.44 -13.27 -15.34
C ARG A 75 -8.95 -12.04 -14.63
N ILE A 76 -8.10 -11.24 -15.27
CA ILE A 76 -7.57 -10.02 -14.69
C ILE A 76 -8.15 -8.77 -15.33
N GLY A 77 -8.28 -7.73 -14.51
CA GLY A 77 -8.34 -6.34 -14.95
C GLY A 77 -7.02 -5.65 -14.63
N TYR A 78 -6.44 -4.95 -15.58
CA TYR A 78 -5.17 -4.26 -15.39
C TYR A 78 -5.29 -2.77 -15.72
N LEU A 79 -4.93 -1.94 -14.78
CA LEU A 79 -4.75 -0.50 -14.94
C LEU A 79 -3.26 -0.20 -14.79
N PRO A 80 -2.51 0.05 -15.85
CA PRO A 80 -1.14 0.54 -15.76
C PRO A 80 -1.13 2.01 -15.35
N GLU A 81 -0.02 2.49 -14.79
CA GLU A 81 0.19 3.89 -14.40
C GLU A 81 -0.20 4.88 -15.52
N ASN A 82 0.19 4.58 -16.75
CA ASN A 82 -0.21 5.30 -17.95
C ASN A 82 -1.11 4.39 -18.80
N ALA A 83 -2.42 4.51 -18.64
CA ALA A 83 -3.36 3.70 -19.41
C ALA A 83 -3.28 4.03 -20.91
N PRO A 84 -3.05 3.04 -21.79
CA PRO A 84 -2.99 3.24 -23.25
C PRO A 84 -4.40 3.36 -23.83
N LEU A 85 -5.04 4.50 -23.58
CA LEU A 85 -6.39 4.79 -24.09
C LEU A 85 -6.35 5.27 -25.55
N TYR A 86 -7.46 5.07 -26.28
CA TYR A 86 -7.60 5.53 -27.66
C TYR A 86 -8.19 6.94 -27.69
N PRO A 87 -7.37 7.99 -27.93
CA PRO A 87 -7.78 9.39 -27.79
C PRO A 87 -8.88 9.82 -28.75
N ASP A 88 -8.99 9.15 -29.88
CA ASP A 88 -9.94 9.47 -30.96
C ASP A 88 -11.30 8.79 -30.79
N LEU A 89 -11.45 7.91 -29.82
CA LEU A 89 -12.72 7.28 -29.49
C LEU A 89 -13.44 8.07 -28.38
N SER A 90 -14.79 8.01 -28.42
CA SER A 90 -15.59 8.43 -27.26
C SER A 90 -15.44 7.43 -26.13
N VAL A 91 -15.70 7.85 -24.89
CA VAL A 91 -15.64 6.96 -23.71
C VAL A 91 -16.51 5.72 -23.90
N ALA A 92 -17.76 5.90 -24.32
CA ALA A 92 -18.68 4.79 -24.55
C ALA A 92 -18.19 3.84 -25.65
N SER A 93 -17.71 4.38 -26.79
CA SER A 93 -17.21 3.57 -27.92
C SER A 93 -15.95 2.78 -27.52
N TYR A 94 -15.06 3.40 -26.75
CA TYR A 94 -13.87 2.73 -26.25
C TYR A 94 -14.22 1.58 -25.28
N LEU A 95 -15.11 1.83 -24.32
CA LEU A 95 -15.51 0.80 -23.37
C LEU A 95 -16.29 -0.34 -24.03
N ASP A 96 -17.13 -0.05 -25.04
CA ASP A 96 -17.80 -1.09 -25.84
C ASP A 96 -16.79 -1.98 -26.59
N PHE A 97 -15.78 -1.37 -27.21
CA PHE A 97 -14.69 -2.06 -27.86
C PHE A 97 -13.90 -2.95 -26.87
N VAL A 98 -13.58 -2.42 -25.68
CA VAL A 98 -12.89 -3.22 -24.64
C VAL A 98 -13.77 -4.36 -24.17
N ALA A 99 -15.07 -4.14 -23.97
CA ALA A 99 -16.02 -5.18 -23.59
C ALA A 99 -16.06 -6.33 -24.63
N GLU A 100 -15.98 -5.98 -25.93
CA GLU A 100 -15.88 -6.98 -26.99
C GLU A 100 -14.61 -7.82 -26.89
N ILE A 101 -13.45 -7.20 -26.72
CA ILE A 101 -12.17 -7.90 -26.56
C ILE A 101 -12.17 -8.78 -25.33
N LYS A 102 -12.81 -8.35 -24.24
CA LYS A 102 -12.95 -9.12 -23.00
C LYS A 102 -13.96 -10.26 -23.09
N GLY A 103 -14.64 -10.41 -24.25
CA GLY A 103 -15.60 -11.50 -24.49
C GLY A 103 -16.98 -11.28 -23.88
N VAL A 104 -17.32 -10.04 -23.50
CA VAL A 104 -18.68 -9.73 -23.01
C VAL A 104 -19.67 -9.92 -24.14
N GLY A 105 -20.72 -10.73 -23.90
CA GLY A 105 -21.75 -11.03 -24.89
C GLY A 105 -22.44 -9.79 -25.45
N ARG A 106 -22.71 -9.76 -26.75
CA ARG A 106 -23.30 -8.60 -27.43
C ARG A 106 -24.55 -8.05 -26.75
N GLY A 107 -25.40 -8.96 -26.21
CA GLY A 107 -26.62 -8.55 -25.50
C GLY A 107 -26.38 -7.89 -24.14
N GLU A 108 -25.24 -8.13 -23.52
CA GLU A 108 -24.89 -7.62 -22.17
C GLU A 108 -23.97 -6.42 -22.22
N ARG A 109 -23.27 -6.16 -23.35
CA ARG A 109 -22.25 -5.10 -23.44
C ARG A 109 -22.77 -3.74 -22.99
N ARG A 110 -23.95 -3.35 -23.52
CA ARG A 110 -24.51 -2.02 -23.21
C ARG A 110 -24.77 -1.84 -21.71
N SER A 111 -25.32 -2.84 -21.04
CA SER A 111 -25.56 -2.78 -19.58
C SER A 111 -24.26 -2.81 -18.78
N ARG A 112 -23.29 -3.64 -19.17
CA ARG A 112 -21.98 -3.71 -18.50
C ARG A 112 -21.18 -2.41 -18.66
N VAL A 113 -21.20 -1.82 -19.87
CA VAL A 113 -20.54 -0.53 -20.12
C VAL A 113 -21.21 0.59 -19.29
N ALA A 114 -22.54 0.60 -19.20
CA ALA A 114 -23.26 1.57 -18.38
C ALA A 114 -22.92 1.41 -16.89
N ASP A 115 -22.90 0.17 -16.37
CA ASP A 115 -22.54 -0.14 -14.99
C ASP A 115 -21.12 0.36 -14.63
N VAL A 116 -20.11 0.03 -15.43
CA VAL A 116 -18.74 0.48 -15.12
C VAL A 116 -18.57 1.99 -15.27
N MET A 117 -19.32 2.65 -16.19
CA MET A 117 -19.31 4.10 -16.30
C MET A 117 -19.89 4.77 -15.06
N GLU A 118 -20.99 4.23 -14.52
CA GLU A 118 -21.62 4.71 -13.29
C GLU A 118 -20.69 4.52 -12.09
N ARG A 119 -20.16 3.32 -11.90
CA ARG A 119 -19.23 2.99 -10.80
C ARG A 119 -17.97 3.85 -10.82
N CYS A 120 -17.47 4.21 -11.99
CA CYS A 120 -16.28 5.05 -12.16
C CYS A 120 -16.59 6.55 -12.25
N PHE A 121 -17.84 6.97 -12.09
CA PHE A 121 -18.27 8.38 -12.15
C PHE A 121 -17.89 9.09 -13.46
N ILE A 122 -18.13 8.44 -14.62
CA ILE A 122 -17.81 8.95 -15.95
C ILE A 122 -19.01 8.95 -16.92
N THR A 123 -20.22 8.72 -16.43
CA THR A 123 -21.44 8.66 -17.26
C THR A 123 -21.68 9.97 -18.00
N ASP A 124 -21.41 11.12 -17.38
CA ASP A 124 -21.51 12.45 -17.96
C ASP A 124 -20.55 12.69 -19.15
N MET A 125 -19.48 11.90 -19.22
CA MET A 125 -18.45 11.98 -20.27
C MET A 125 -18.60 10.95 -21.38
N GLN A 126 -19.65 10.13 -21.39
CA GLN A 126 -19.83 8.98 -22.28
C GLN A 126 -19.62 9.28 -23.77
N ASN A 127 -20.08 10.46 -24.23
CA ASN A 127 -19.99 10.89 -25.64
C ASN A 127 -18.74 11.74 -25.92
N ARG A 128 -17.90 12.01 -24.94
CA ARG A 128 -16.72 12.86 -25.09
C ARG A 128 -15.53 12.06 -25.60
N LEU A 129 -14.74 12.63 -26.49
CA LEU A 129 -13.49 12.02 -26.95
C LEU A 129 -12.50 11.91 -25.78
N ILE A 130 -11.86 10.76 -25.64
CA ILE A 130 -10.90 10.48 -24.56
C ILE A 130 -9.73 11.46 -24.58
N GLY A 131 -9.25 11.85 -25.76
CA GLY A 131 -8.19 12.85 -25.91
C GLY A 131 -8.54 14.25 -25.37
N LYS A 132 -9.84 14.56 -25.20
CA LYS A 132 -10.32 15.82 -24.65
C LYS A 132 -10.62 15.78 -23.14
N LEU A 133 -10.38 14.64 -22.49
CA LEU A 133 -10.60 14.47 -21.05
C LEU A 133 -9.39 14.99 -20.25
N SER A 134 -9.66 15.43 -19.01
CA SER A 134 -8.60 15.68 -18.03
C SER A 134 -7.87 14.37 -17.68
N LYS A 135 -6.68 14.48 -17.06
CA LYS A 135 -5.93 13.30 -16.59
C LYS A 135 -6.79 12.44 -15.66
N GLY A 136 -7.53 13.05 -14.74
CA GLY A 136 -8.40 12.34 -13.80
C GLY A 136 -9.51 11.55 -14.48
N TYR A 137 -10.19 12.13 -15.46
CA TYR A 137 -11.19 11.39 -16.22
C TYR A 137 -10.58 10.26 -17.05
N ARG A 138 -9.41 10.45 -17.64
CA ARG A 138 -8.69 9.35 -18.32
C ARG A 138 -8.34 8.20 -17.36
N GLN A 139 -7.92 8.51 -16.15
CA GLN A 139 -7.65 7.50 -15.13
C GLN A 139 -8.91 6.71 -14.76
N ARG A 140 -10.06 7.37 -14.62
CA ARG A 140 -11.36 6.71 -14.38
C ARG A 140 -11.81 5.85 -15.56
N VAL A 141 -11.58 6.27 -16.78
CA VAL A 141 -11.82 5.45 -17.99
C VAL A 141 -10.91 4.21 -17.97
N GLY A 142 -9.64 4.37 -17.59
CA GLY A 142 -8.71 3.25 -17.40
C GLY A 142 -9.16 2.27 -16.32
N LEU A 143 -9.73 2.77 -15.21
CA LEU A 143 -10.29 1.90 -14.17
C LEU A 143 -11.57 1.20 -14.65
N ALA A 144 -12.46 1.91 -15.36
CA ALA A 144 -13.66 1.33 -15.96
C ALA A 144 -13.32 0.19 -16.92
N GLN A 145 -12.31 0.35 -17.78
CA GLN A 145 -11.83 -0.71 -18.67
C GLN A 145 -11.27 -1.93 -17.89
N ALA A 146 -10.61 -1.71 -16.75
CA ALA A 146 -10.09 -2.80 -15.93
C ALA A 146 -11.23 -3.61 -15.30
N LEU A 147 -12.35 -2.98 -14.94
CA LEU A 147 -13.53 -3.61 -14.36
C LEU A 147 -14.42 -4.35 -15.38
N LEU A 148 -14.31 -4.02 -16.67
CA LEU A 148 -15.06 -4.72 -17.71
C LEU A 148 -14.70 -6.21 -17.76
N GLY A 149 -15.71 -7.05 -17.90
CA GLY A 149 -15.55 -8.50 -17.92
C GLY A 149 -15.53 -9.15 -16.53
N ASP A 150 -15.82 -8.38 -15.49
CA ASP A 150 -15.95 -8.88 -14.10
C ASP A 150 -14.75 -9.73 -13.64
N PRO A 151 -13.52 -9.14 -13.59
CA PRO A 151 -12.30 -9.90 -13.38
C PRO A 151 -12.21 -10.45 -11.97
N GLU A 152 -11.66 -11.66 -11.79
CA GLU A 152 -11.38 -12.24 -10.49
C GLU A 152 -10.29 -11.46 -9.74
N VAL A 153 -9.33 -10.89 -10.47
CA VAL A 153 -8.18 -10.15 -9.93
C VAL A 153 -8.05 -8.80 -10.63
N LEU A 154 -7.89 -7.74 -9.84
CA LEU A 154 -7.57 -6.40 -10.31
C LEU A 154 -6.13 -6.05 -9.93
N ILE A 155 -5.36 -5.64 -10.93
CA ILE A 155 -3.98 -5.17 -10.79
C ILE A 155 -3.99 -3.69 -11.14
N LEU A 156 -3.75 -2.81 -10.16
CA LEU A 156 -3.84 -1.36 -10.29
C LEU A 156 -2.46 -0.75 -10.02
N ASP A 157 -1.86 -0.15 -11.04
CA ASP A 157 -0.54 0.48 -10.91
C ASP A 157 -0.71 1.99 -10.75
N GLU A 158 -0.46 2.51 -9.53
CA GLU A 158 -0.62 3.92 -9.14
C GLU A 158 -1.99 4.52 -9.53
N PRO A 159 -3.13 3.94 -9.07
CA PRO A 159 -4.47 4.28 -9.57
C PRO A 159 -4.92 5.72 -9.30
N THR A 160 -4.29 6.41 -8.38
CA THR A 160 -4.65 7.77 -7.93
C THR A 160 -3.68 8.84 -8.39
N ILE A 161 -2.63 8.47 -9.15
CA ILE A 161 -1.59 9.41 -9.56
C ILE A 161 -2.14 10.57 -10.41
N GLY A 162 -1.87 11.80 -9.94
CA GLY A 162 -2.26 13.03 -10.65
C GLY A 162 -3.76 13.35 -10.60
N LEU A 163 -4.47 12.80 -9.62
CA LEU A 163 -5.83 13.16 -9.25
C LEU A 163 -5.83 14.25 -8.19
N ASP A 164 -6.90 15.05 -8.15
CA ASP A 164 -7.15 15.96 -7.03
C ASP A 164 -7.66 15.21 -5.78
N PRO A 165 -7.65 15.84 -4.57
CA PRO A 165 -8.03 15.16 -3.32
C PRO A 165 -9.46 14.59 -3.34
N ARG A 166 -10.41 15.24 -4.01
CA ARG A 166 -11.79 14.75 -4.12
C ARG A 166 -11.85 13.48 -4.98
N GLN A 167 -11.17 13.52 -6.13
CA GLN A 167 -11.10 12.38 -7.04
C GLN A 167 -10.38 11.19 -6.39
N ILE A 168 -9.32 11.43 -5.60
CA ILE A 168 -8.63 10.40 -4.82
C ILE A 168 -9.62 9.73 -3.86
N ALA A 169 -10.41 10.50 -3.11
CA ALA A 169 -11.39 9.97 -2.17
C ALA A 169 -12.45 9.09 -2.88
N GLU A 170 -12.94 9.52 -4.05
CA GLU A 170 -13.91 8.77 -4.85
C GLU A 170 -13.33 7.46 -5.39
N ILE A 171 -12.10 7.47 -5.90
CA ILE A 171 -11.41 6.25 -6.37
C ILE A 171 -11.13 5.28 -5.21
N ARG A 172 -10.69 5.78 -4.05
CA ARG A 172 -10.51 4.96 -2.84
C ARG A 172 -11.81 4.28 -2.40
N ALA A 173 -12.91 5.04 -2.38
CA ALA A 173 -14.21 4.49 -2.03
C ALA A 173 -14.64 3.40 -3.03
N LEU A 174 -14.41 3.61 -4.33
CA LEU A 174 -14.66 2.61 -5.35
C LEU A 174 -13.80 1.35 -5.12
N ILE A 175 -12.48 1.49 -4.97
CA ILE A 175 -11.59 0.34 -4.73
C ILE A 175 -12.02 -0.41 -3.47
N ARG A 176 -12.35 0.30 -2.38
CA ARG A 176 -12.83 -0.32 -1.15
C ARG A 176 -14.13 -1.11 -1.34
N SER A 177 -15.04 -0.63 -2.20
CA SER A 177 -16.30 -1.33 -2.51
C SER A 177 -16.12 -2.64 -3.29
N LEU A 178 -14.93 -2.88 -3.85
CA LEU A 178 -14.59 -4.11 -4.58
C LEU A 178 -14.17 -5.26 -3.64
N ALA A 179 -13.90 -4.95 -2.36
CA ALA A 179 -13.50 -5.95 -1.35
C ALA A 179 -14.51 -7.10 -1.27
N GLY A 180 -14.02 -8.31 -1.16
CA GLY A 180 -14.82 -9.53 -1.09
C GLY A 180 -15.30 -10.05 -2.44
N GLN A 181 -15.58 -9.18 -3.41
CA GLN A 181 -15.98 -9.55 -4.77
C GLN A 181 -14.78 -9.80 -5.67
N HIS A 182 -13.79 -8.93 -5.63
CA HIS A 182 -12.56 -9.00 -6.41
C HIS A 182 -11.35 -9.10 -5.47
N THR A 183 -10.30 -9.76 -5.94
CA THR A 183 -8.98 -9.67 -5.30
C THR A 183 -8.24 -8.51 -5.93
N VAL A 184 -7.75 -7.58 -5.12
CA VAL A 184 -7.10 -6.37 -5.64
C VAL A 184 -5.67 -6.31 -5.15
N ILE A 185 -4.73 -6.07 -6.05
CA ILE A 185 -3.37 -5.61 -5.73
C ILE A 185 -3.17 -4.23 -6.33
N LEU A 186 -2.82 -3.27 -5.50
CA LEU A 186 -2.58 -1.91 -5.98
C LEU A 186 -1.17 -1.46 -5.58
N SER A 187 -0.43 -0.90 -6.54
CA SER A 187 0.83 -0.25 -6.25
C SER A 187 0.60 1.21 -5.88
N THR A 188 1.34 1.70 -4.90
CA THR A 188 1.37 3.13 -4.56
C THR A 188 2.64 3.47 -3.79
N HIS A 189 3.00 4.75 -3.77
CA HIS A 189 4.00 5.32 -2.89
C HIS A 189 3.36 6.21 -1.81
N ILE A 190 2.03 6.26 -1.75
CA ILE A 190 1.24 7.13 -0.86
C ILE A 190 0.69 6.31 0.31
N LEU A 191 1.30 6.45 1.49
CA LEU A 191 0.96 5.71 2.71
C LEU A 191 -0.52 5.82 3.14
N PRO A 192 -1.15 7.02 3.18
CA PRO A 192 -2.57 7.15 3.52
C PRO A 192 -3.53 6.37 2.60
N GLU A 193 -3.10 6.04 1.38
CA GLU A 193 -3.93 5.21 0.49
C GLU A 193 -4.00 3.78 0.97
N VAL A 194 -2.86 3.25 1.40
CA VAL A 194 -2.74 1.87 1.86
C VAL A 194 -3.51 1.68 3.17
N SER A 195 -3.31 2.55 4.16
CA SER A 195 -4.00 2.47 5.46
C SER A 195 -5.52 2.58 5.34
N MET A 196 -6.04 3.36 4.38
CA MET A 196 -7.50 3.56 4.23
C MET A 196 -8.19 2.47 3.41
N VAL A 197 -7.48 1.81 2.49
CA VAL A 197 -8.10 0.95 1.47
C VAL A 197 -7.71 -0.51 1.63
N CYS A 198 -6.49 -0.81 2.07
CA CYS A 198 -5.93 -2.16 2.01
C CYS A 198 -6.17 -2.97 3.29
N ASP A 199 -6.36 -4.27 3.12
CA ASP A 199 -6.46 -5.25 4.21
C ASP A 199 -5.09 -5.81 4.59
N GLY A 200 -4.10 -5.66 3.69
CA GLY A 200 -2.71 -6.08 3.87
C GLY A 200 -1.76 -5.22 3.06
N ILE A 201 -0.52 -5.21 3.46
CA ILE A 201 0.53 -4.33 2.94
C ILE A 201 1.76 -5.18 2.63
N ILE A 202 2.37 -4.96 1.49
CA ILE A 202 3.67 -5.49 1.10
C ILE A 202 4.57 -4.29 0.83
N ILE A 203 5.67 -4.19 1.57
CA ILE A 203 6.65 -3.11 1.38
C ILE A 203 7.82 -3.64 0.57
N ILE A 204 8.08 -3.00 -0.57
CA ILE A 204 9.21 -3.31 -1.45
C ILE A 204 10.21 -2.17 -1.46
N ASN A 205 11.50 -2.50 -1.34
CA ASN A 205 12.60 -1.55 -1.48
C ASN A 205 13.76 -2.22 -2.25
N HIS A 206 14.44 -1.47 -3.12
CA HIS A 206 15.54 -1.98 -3.96
C HIS A 206 15.29 -3.36 -4.61
N GLY A 207 14.05 -3.59 -5.06
CA GLY A 207 13.66 -4.84 -5.71
C GLY A 207 13.43 -6.03 -4.77
N ARG A 208 13.40 -5.84 -3.45
CA ARG A 208 13.18 -6.88 -2.43
C ARG A 208 11.98 -6.55 -1.56
N ILE A 209 11.27 -7.55 -1.10
CA ILE A 209 10.26 -7.36 -0.05
C ILE A 209 10.99 -7.22 1.27
N VAL A 210 10.72 -6.11 1.96
CA VAL A 210 11.34 -5.76 3.24
C VAL A 210 10.41 -5.96 4.43
N ALA A 211 9.09 -5.91 4.20
CA ALA A 211 8.08 -6.24 5.20
C ALA A 211 6.75 -6.60 4.53
N GLN A 212 5.94 -7.43 5.15
CA GLN A 212 4.59 -7.74 4.71
C GLN A 212 3.70 -8.13 5.88
N GLY A 213 2.42 -7.75 5.84
CA GLY A 213 1.43 -8.04 6.87
C GLY A 213 0.29 -7.02 6.87
N THR A 214 -0.56 -7.07 7.87
CA THR A 214 -1.51 -5.98 8.18
C THR A 214 -0.76 -4.78 8.76
N GLU A 215 -1.37 -3.61 8.78
CA GLU A 215 -0.77 -2.41 9.39
C GLU A 215 -0.35 -2.68 10.84
N SER A 216 -1.22 -3.33 11.63
CA SER A 216 -0.93 -3.70 13.02
C SER A 216 0.26 -4.66 13.16
N GLU A 217 0.36 -5.67 12.30
CA GLU A 217 1.49 -6.61 12.29
C GLU A 217 2.80 -5.93 11.92
N LEU A 218 2.78 -5.02 10.93
CA LEU A 218 3.95 -4.25 10.53
C LEU A 218 4.45 -3.33 11.64
N VAL A 219 3.53 -2.65 12.33
CA VAL A 219 3.87 -1.83 13.50
C VAL A 219 4.53 -2.69 14.58
N GLN A 220 3.96 -3.86 14.89
CA GLN A 220 4.52 -4.77 15.91
C GLN A 220 5.89 -5.34 15.53
N GLN A 221 6.11 -5.66 14.24
CA GLN A 221 7.40 -6.18 13.76
C GLN A 221 8.53 -5.14 13.88
N VAL A 222 8.22 -3.88 13.59
CA VAL A 222 9.21 -2.80 13.54
C VAL A 222 9.40 -2.14 14.92
N PHE A 223 8.34 -2.08 15.69
CA PHE A 223 8.32 -1.45 17.02
C PHE A 223 7.78 -2.44 18.07
N PRO A 224 8.66 -3.22 18.67
CA PRO A 224 8.26 -4.21 19.68
C PRO A 224 7.86 -3.59 21.02
N THR A 225 7.96 -2.27 21.20
CA THR A 225 7.59 -1.53 22.40
C THR A 225 6.33 -0.71 22.16
N ALA A 226 5.43 -0.64 23.14
CA ALA A 226 4.31 0.29 23.11
C ALA A 226 4.77 1.67 23.61
N ARG A 227 4.27 2.74 23.00
CA ARG A 227 4.58 4.12 23.39
C ARG A 227 3.37 4.81 24.02
N VAL A 228 3.61 5.52 25.13
CA VAL A 228 2.59 6.29 25.85
C VAL A 228 3.12 7.71 26.07
N GLU A 229 2.36 8.70 25.62
CA GLU A 229 2.62 10.10 25.96
C GLU A 229 1.95 10.43 27.28
N VAL A 230 2.71 11.05 28.17
CA VAL A 230 2.25 11.54 29.48
C VAL A 230 2.59 13.02 29.57
N ARG A 231 1.60 13.83 29.98
CA ARG A 231 1.83 15.26 30.33
C ARG A 231 1.44 15.48 31.77
N VAL A 232 2.40 16.03 32.54
CA VAL A 232 2.26 16.23 33.98
C VAL A 232 2.53 17.68 34.32
N ALA A 233 1.59 18.31 35.02
CA ALA A 233 1.75 19.66 35.57
C ALA A 233 1.94 19.61 37.09
N ARG A 234 2.41 20.73 37.67
CA ARG A 234 2.69 20.86 39.10
C ARG A 234 3.59 19.77 39.67
N ALA A 235 4.44 19.21 38.82
CA ALA A 235 5.36 18.16 39.23
C ALA A 235 6.57 18.77 39.94
N SER A 236 6.99 18.14 41.05
CA SER A 236 8.19 18.48 41.81
C SER A 236 9.19 17.34 41.72
N GLY A 237 10.48 17.67 41.65
CA GLY A 237 11.56 16.70 41.57
C GLY A 237 11.80 16.14 40.15
N ASP A 238 12.55 15.03 40.07
CA ASP A 238 12.86 14.39 38.77
C ASP A 238 11.72 13.46 38.36
N VAL A 239 10.83 14.01 37.51
CA VAL A 239 9.68 13.28 36.96
C VAL A 239 10.14 12.12 36.07
N ALA A 240 11.17 12.35 35.24
CA ALA A 240 11.67 11.33 34.33
C ALA A 240 12.22 10.10 35.07
N ALA A 241 12.98 10.33 36.18
CA ALA A 241 13.46 9.24 36.98
C ALA A 241 12.32 8.45 37.65
N ALA A 242 11.28 9.15 38.10
CA ALA A 242 10.11 8.49 38.69
C ALA A 242 9.33 7.64 37.68
N LEU A 243 9.13 8.14 36.46
CA LEU A 243 8.48 7.40 35.39
C LEU A 243 9.29 6.19 34.93
N ARG A 244 10.62 6.29 34.88
CA ARG A 244 11.52 5.15 34.59
C ARG A 244 11.45 4.03 35.62
N ALA A 245 11.11 4.35 36.89
CA ALA A 245 11.00 3.37 37.96
C ALA A 245 9.70 2.53 37.91
N VAL A 246 8.76 2.86 37.01
CA VAL A 246 7.53 2.08 36.84
C VAL A 246 7.85 0.74 36.17
N PRO A 247 7.39 -0.39 36.76
CA PRO A 247 7.64 -1.71 36.20
C PRO A 247 7.09 -1.86 34.77
N GLY A 248 7.94 -2.30 33.84
CA GLY A 248 7.61 -2.45 32.42
C GLY A 248 7.91 -1.22 31.58
N VAL A 249 8.40 -0.12 32.16
CA VAL A 249 8.94 1.02 31.40
C VAL A 249 10.36 0.69 30.96
N VAL A 250 10.62 0.80 29.67
CA VAL A 250 11.94 0.53 29.02
C VAL A 250 12.72 1.84 28.86
N ALA A 251 12.04 2.89 28.39
CA ALA A 251 12.66 4.20 28.16
C ALA A 251 11.69 5.34 28.48
N VAL A 252 12.24 6.50 28.83
CA VAL A 252 11.49 7.75 29.04
C VAL A 252 12.26 8.88 28.35
N GLU A 253 11.65 9.47 27.33
CA GLU A 253 12.19 10.59 26.56
C GLU A 253 11.40 11.87 26.92
N PRO A 254 12.08 12.98 27.24
CA PRO A 254 11.39 14.24 27.48
C PRO A 254 10.87 14.83 26.17
N LEU A 255 9.62 15.30 26.20
CA LEU A 255 9.01 16.07 25.14
C LEU A 255 9.01 17.57 25.47
N ALA A 256 8.81 18.41 24.47
CA ALA A 256 8.66 19.83 24.67
C ALA A 256 7.51 20.13 25.65
N SER A 257 7.77 20.99 26.63
CA SER A 257 6.74 21.44 27.56
C SER A 257 5.68 22.26 26.84
N ARG A 258 4.40 22.01 27.17
CA ARG A 258 3.25 22.70 26.61
C ARG A 258 2.31 23.12 27.75
N ASP A 259 1.82 24.36 27.71
CA ASP A 259 0.87 24.91 28.67
C ASP A 259 1.28 24.73 30.16
N GLY A 260 2.61 24.78 30.44
CA GLY A 260 3.16 24.62 31.78
C GLY A 260 3.24 23.17 32.25
N ALA A 261 2.93 22.19 31.43
CA ALA A 261 3.12 20.78 31.71
C ALA A 261 4.38 20.23 31.05
N ALA A 262 5.11 19.39 31.79
CA ALA A 262 6.21 18.61 31.25
C ALA A 262 5.67 17.39 30.51
N GLY A 263 6.10 17.20 29.26
CA GLY A 263 5.74 16.05 28.45
C GLY A 263 6.81 14.97 28.48
N PHE A 264 6.38 13.70 28.43
CA PHE A 264 7.27 12.54 28.37
C PHE A 264 6.70 11.50 27.40
N LEU A 265 7.54 10.96 26.56
CA LEU A 265 7.25 9.76 25.77
C LEU A 265 7.84 8.56 26.51
N ILE A 266 6.98 7.62 26.84
CA ILE A 266 7.33 6.44 27.62
C ILE A 266 7.25 5.23 26.70
N GLU A 267 8.33 4.48 26.59
CA GLU A 267 8.34 3.17 25.94
C GLU A 267 8.16 2.07 27.00
N SER A 268 7.23 1.15 26.74
CA SER A 268 6.97 0.01 27.62
C SER A 268 7.25 -1.31 26.90
N GLU A 269 7.48 -2.36 27.71
CA GLU A 269 7.61 -3.73 27.22
C GLU A 269 6.39 -4.13 26.37
N HIS A 270 6.64 -4.94 25.34
CA HIS A 270 5.60 -5.40 24.44
C HIS A 270 4.49 -6.16 25.20
N GLY A 271 3.23 -5.82 24.86
CA GLY A 271 2.06 -6.45 25.48
C GLY A 271 1.74 -5.99 26.92
N ARG A 272 2.54 -5.08 27.50
CA ARG A 272 2.29 -4.54 28.83
C ARG A 272 1.70 -3.13 28.78
N ASP A 273 0.47 -3.00 29.28
CA ASP A 273 -0.17 -1.69 29.43
C ASP A 273 0.24 -1.05 30.75
N VAL A 274 1.16 -0.11 30.68
CA VAL A 274 1.68 0.62 31.84
C VAL A 274 0.84 1.83 32.24
N ARG A 275 -0.23 2.16 31.51
CA ARG A 275 -1.03 3.37 31.74
C ARG A 275 -1.61 3.44 33.14
N GLY A 276 -2.10 2.30 33.65
CA GLY A 276 -2.66 2.23 34.99
C GLY A 276 -1.64 2.50 36.10
N GLU A 277 -0.40 1.99 35.93
CA GLU A 277 0.71 2.25 36.85
C GLU A 277 1.16 3.71 36.77
N LEU A 278 1.25 4.28 35.59
CA LEU A 278 1.60 5.69 35.40
C LEU A 278 0.59 6.63 36.06
N VAL A 279 -0.71 6.38 35.91
CA VAL A 279 -1.76 7.16 36.57
C VAL A 279 -1.61 7.09 38.09
N ARG A 280 -1.41 5.88 38.66
CA ARG A 280 -1.23 5.70 40.10
C ARG A 280 0.02 6.41 40.63
N LEU A 281 1.11 6.37 39.86
CA LEU A 281 2.34 7.07 40.23
C LEU A 281 2.12 8.60 40.26
N VAL A 282 1.56 9.16 39.20
CA VAL A 282 1.34 10.60 39.02
C VAL A 282 0.43 11.12 40.13
N THR A 283 -0.74 10.47 40.33
CA THR A 283 -1.71 10.87 41.33
C THR A 283 -1.20 10.65 42.78
N GLY A 284 -0.49 9.55 43.00
CA GLY A 284 0.09 9.23 44.32
C GLY A 284 1.19 10.20 44.78
N ARG A 285 1.85 10.89 43.83
CA ARG A 285 2.82 11.96 44.12
C ARG A 285 2.20 13.35 44.22
N GLY A 286 0.89 13.45 44.07
CA GLY A 286 0.19 14.75 44.07
C GLY A 286 0.43 15.60 42.83
N TRP A 287 0.95 14.99 41.76
CA TRP A 287 1.14 15.66 40.48
C TRP A 287 -0.19 15.72 39.71
N GLU A 288 -0.34 16.70 38.84
CA GLU A 288 -1.54 16.87 38.02
C GLU A 288 -1.33 16.21 36.65
N LEU A 289 -2.08 15.13 36.37
CA LEU A 289 -2.09 14.46 35.09
C LEU A 289 -2.95 15.27 34.12
N GLN A 290 -2.35 15.84 33.08
CA GLN A 290 -3.06 16.60 32.05
C GLN A 290 -3.41 15.72 30.85
N GLU A 291 -2.49 14.87 30.43
CA GLU A 291 -2.65 14.03 29.25
C GLU A 291 -2.04 12.64 29.49
N LEU A 292 -2.73 11.62 29.06
CA LEU A 292 -2.22 10.25 29.00
C LEU A 292 -2.89 9.53 27.84
N HIS A 293 -2.14 9.30 26.77
CA HIS A 293 -2.66 8.52 25.65
C HIS A 293 -1.58 7.63 25.07
N GLN A 294 -2.01 6.55 24.46
CA GLN A 294 -1.12 5.67 23.72
C GLN A 294 -0.78 6.34 22.38
N VAL A 295 0.49 6.52 22.12
CA VAL A 295 0.98 7.01 20.84
C VAL A 295 1.04 5.83 19.89
N GLY A 296 0.06 5.77 18.98
CA GLY A 296 0.10 4.79 17.90
C GLY A 296 1.26 5.11 16.97
N MET A 297 2.07 4.12 16.67
CA MET A 297 3.05 4.23 15.60
C MET A 297 2.31 4.25 14.28
N SER A 298 2.63 5.21 13.43
CA SER A 298 2.04 5.32 12.10
C SER A 298 2.74 4.38 11.10
N LEU A 299 2.01 3.96 10.08
CA LEU A 299 2.60 3.23 8.96
C LEU A 299 3.75 4.03 8.31
N GLU A 300 3.73 5.36 8.43
CA GLU A 300 4.80 6.24 7.93
C GLU A 300 6.11 6.03 8.69
N GLU A 301 6.06 5.93 10.02
CA GLU A 301 7.25 5.64 10.84
C GLU A 301 7.80 4.23 10.56
N VAL A 302 6.89 3.24 10.40
CA VAL A 302 7.27 1.89 9.96
C VAL A 302 8.00 1.96 8.62
N PHE A 303 7.42 2.63 7.63
CA PHE A 303 7.98 2.74 6.29
C PHE A 303 9.35 3.41 6.30
N ILE A 304 9.49 4.55 6.97
CA ILE A 304 10.76 5.26 7.09
C ILE A 304 11.83 4.34 7.71
N ARG A 305 11.50 3.65 8.79
CA ARG A 305 12.46 2.79 9.51
C ARG A 305 12.90 1.58 8.68
N VAL A 306 11.96 0.94 7.98
CA VAL A 306 12.25 -0.24 7.15
C VAL A 306 13.06 0.13 5.92
N VAL A 307 12.70 1.23 5.25
CA VAL A 307 13.40 1.71 4.05
C VAL A 307 14.77 2.31 4.40
N ALA A 308 14.89 3.09 5.51
CA ALA A 308 16.17 3.65 5.95
C ALA A 308 17.10 2.58 6.58
N GLY A 309 16.54 1.57 7.23
CA GLY A 309 17.30 0.46 7.82
C GLY A 309 18.05 -0.36 6.77
N GLU A 310 17.50 -0.53 5.57
CA GLU A 310 18.22 -1.16 4.44
C GLU A 310 19.32 -0.27 3.88
N GLN A 311 19.18 1.04 3.92
CA GLN A 311 20.25 1.97 3.50
C GLN A 311 21.43 1.99 4.48
N ALA A 312 21.22 1.54 5.72
CA ALA A 312 22.27 1.44 6.74
C ALA A 312 23.01 0.08 6.75
N ALA A 313 22.52 -0.93 6.02
CA ALA A 313 23.25 -2.15 5.76
C ALA A 313 24.29 -1.86 4.64
N PRO A 314 25.60 -1.95 4.90
CA PRO A 314 26.58 -1.59 3.88
C PRO A 314 26.47 -2.56 2.71
N ASP A 315 26.44 -2.00 1.49
CA ASP A 315 26.95 -2.68 0.32
C ASP A 315 28.45 -2.99 0.58
N ALA A 316 28.68 -4.04 1.36
CA ALA A 316 30.00 -4.59 1.56
C ALA A 316 30.32 -5.47 0.37
N VAL A 317 31.28 -4.93 -0.42
CA VAL A 317 32.19 -5.70 -1.26
C VAL A 317 31.63 -6.18 -2.61
N VAL A 318 31.94 -5.43 -3.66
CA VAL A 318 32.78 -5.93 -4.74
C VAL A 318 33.46 -4.73 -5.44
N LEU A 319 34.55 -4.26 -4.87
CA LEU A 319 35.61 -3.56 -5.59
C LEU A 319 36.92 -4.11 -5.05
N GLU A 320 37.34 -5.23 -5.58
CA GLU A 320 38.75 -5.63 -5.64
C GLU A 320 38.86 -6.85 -6.56
N GLU A 321 39.48 -6.64 -7.67
CA GLU A 321 40.35 -7.48 -8.45
C GLU A 321 40.13 -7.31 -9.96
N GLU A 322 40.63 -6.19 -10.47
CA GLU A 322 41.24 -6.15 -11.80
C GLU A 322 42.43 -5.19 -11.77
N ALA A 323 43.52 -5.74 -11.28
CA ALA A 323 44.85 -5.21 -11.54
C ALA A 323 45.85 -6.37 -11.54
N ARG A 324 45.89 -7.08 -12.71
CA ARG A 324 47.12 -7.69 -13.23
C ARG A 324 46.93 -8.14 -14.67
#